data_85fe817d928b87384db33ee88d192f3c
#
_entry.id   85fe817d928b87384db33ee88d192f3c
#
_cell.length_a   1.000
_cell.length_b   1.000
_cell.length_c   1.000
_cell.angle_alpha   90.00
_cell.angle_beta   90.00
_cell.angle_gamma   90.00
#
_symmetry.space_group_name_H-M   'P 1'
#
loop_
_entity.id
_entity.type
_entity.pdbx_description
1 polymer ?
#
loop_
_entity_poly.entity_id
_entity_poly.type
_entity_poly.pdbx_seq_one_letter_code
_entity_poly.pdbx_strand_id
1 'polypeptide(L)'
;EEAAEETFSHHSALSETLKSAVNFCRSQFQVLVILSTLGEGLNQAFIKRNIFEKLESDHISIEEIDGCKIYRVSEETAEEISRSDERSSILELSGEKIAPSIFMGMIASFDALIVDVVGKLIRLDPTRYSSADKAIPVEQILSASSIDELVQSFIADELYRFSRESHEVQTAYIEKHFSIKIREKWKRWPDFIEVFERRNLVAHGERKFNNRYVSIC
;
A
#
# COMPACT_ATOMS: atom_id res chain seq x y z
N GLU A 1 -20.81 -10.23 -35.26
CA GLU A 1 -21.68 -9.62 -34.22
C GLU A 1 -21.27 -10.12 -32.81
N GLU A 2 -21.18 -11.44 -32.63
CA GLU A 2 -20.79 -12.09 -31.37
C GLU A 2 -19.41 -11.65 -30.84
N ALA A 3 -18.39 -11.56 -31.72
CA ALA A 3 -17.05 -11.10 -31.34
C ALA A 3 -17.00 -9.61 -30.93
N ALA A 4 -17.90 -8.77 -31.48
CA ALA A 4 -18.00 -7.36 -31.11
C ALA A 4 -18.69 -7.19 -29.75
N GLU A 5 -19.67 -8.01 -29.45
CA GLU A 5 -20.39 -8.05 -28.16
C GLU A 5 -19.46 -8.55 -27.03
N GLU A 6 -18.68 -9.57 -27.29
CA GLU A 6 -17.67 -10.11 -26.37
C GLU A 6 -16.58 -9.06 -26.05
N THR A 7 -16.07 -8.37 -27.09
CA THR A 7 -15.08 -7.29 -26.92
C THR A 7 -15.64 -6.14 -26.09
N PHE A 8 -16.91 -5.74 -26.29
CA PHE A 8 -17.56 -4.70 -25.52
C PHE A 8 -17.77 -5.11 -24.05
N SER A 9 -18.14 -6.36 -23.79
CA SER A 9 -18.28 -6.93 -22.45
C SER A 9 -16.93 -6.88 -21.68
N HIS A 10 -15.84 -7.23 -22.32
CA HIS A 10 -14.51 -7.21 -21.72
C HIS A 10 -14.01 -5.79 -21.42
N HIS A 11 -14.27 -4.81 -22.31
CA HIS A 11 -13.96 -3.40 -22.05
C HIS A 11 -14.75 -2.85 -20.86
N SER A 12 -16.02 -3.23 -20.73
CA SER A 12 -16.87 -2.87 -19.58
C SER A 12 -16.31 -3.44 -18.28
N ALA A 13 -15.98 -4.73 -18.25
CA ALA A 13 -15.42 -5.41 -17.09
C ALA A 13 -14.07 -4.82 -16.66
N LEU A 14 -13.19 -4.47 -17.61
CA LEU A 14 -11.92 -3.82 -17.33
C LEU A 14 -12.14 -2.42 -16.73
N SER A 15 -13.06 -1.64 -17.29
CA SER A 15 -13.41 -0.31 -16.78
C SER A 15 -13.95 -0.36 -15.34
N GLU A 16 -14.81 -1.31 -15.03
CA GLU A 16 -15.34 -1.51 -13.67
C GLU A 16 -14.25 -1.92 -12.67
N THR A 17 -13.37 -2.83 -13.07
CA THR A 17 -12.21 -3.24 -12.26
C THR A 17 -11.33 -2.04 -11.92
N LEU A 18 -11.01 -1.20 -12.89
CA LEU A 18 -10.21 0.01 -12.68
C LEU A 18 -10.92 1.02 -11.77
N LYS A 19 -12.22 1.25 -11.97
CA LYS A 19 -13.01 2.15 -11.09
C LYS A 19 -13.06 1.65 -9.65
N SER A 20 -13.29 0.36 -9.45
CA SER A 20 -13.33 -0.26 -8.12
C SER A 20 -11.99 -0.09 -7.40
N ALA A 21 -10.88 -0.37 -8.07
CA ALA A 21 -9.54 -0.22 -7.51
C ALA A 21 -9.21 1.24 -7.17
N VAL A 22 -9.54 2.19 -8.04
CA VAL A 22 -9.34 3.63 -7.76
C VAL A 22 -10.16 4.07 -6.54
N ASN A 23 -11.40 3.62 -6.43
CA ASN A 23 -12.25 3.93 -5.27
C ASN A 23 -11.71 3.32 -3.99
N PHE A 24 -11.22 2.08 -4.04
CA PHE A 24 -10.57 1.43 -2.91
C PHE A 24 -9.33 2.21 -2.46
N CYS A 25 -8.39 2.52 -3.36
CA CYS A 25 -7.21 3.32 -3.03
C CYS A 25 -7.56 4.68 -2.44
N ARG A 26 -8.58 5.35 -3.00
CA ARG A 26 -9.07 6.63 -2.47
C ARG A 26 -9.61 6.51 -1.06
N SER A 27 -10.40 5.47 -0.76
CA SER A 27 -10.94 5.24 0.58
C SER A 27 -9.83 4.95 1.60
N GLN A 28 -8.83 4.13 1.24
CA GLN A 28 -7.67 3.86 2.09
C GLN A 28 -6.84 5.12 2.38
N PHE A 29 -6.63 5.94 1.36
CA PHE A 29 -5.95 7.22 1.52
C PHE A 29 -6.71 8.18 2.45
N GLN A 30 -8.05 8.26 2.32
CA GLN A 30 -8.87 9.06 3.22
C GLN A 30 -8.76 8.59 4.67
N VAL A 31 -8.80 7.28 4.90
CA VAL A 31 -8.60 6.70 6.25
C VAL A 31 -7.22 7.05 6.79
N LEU A 32 -6.17 6.95 5.96
CA LEU A 32 -4.80 7.30 6.35
C LEU A 32 -4.70 8.79 6.77
N VAL A 33 -5.29 9.69 5.97
CA VAL A 33 -5.30 11.14 6.28
C VAL A 33 -6.06 11.41 7.57
N ILE A 34 -7.23 10.80 7.76
CA ILE A 34 -8.01 10.94 9.00
C ILE A 34 -7.22 10.45 10.21
N LEU A 35 -6.62 9.26 10.12
CA LEU A 35 -5.84 8.68 11.23
C LEU A 35 -4.59 9.49 11.54
N SER A 36 -3.87 10.01 10.56
CA SER A 36 -2.70 10.87 10.78
C SER A 36 -3.09 12.20 11.42
N THR A 37 -4.18 12.81 10.94
CA THR A 37 -4.68 14.10 11.49
C THR A 37 -5.23 13.94 12.91
N LEU A 38 -5.95 12.85 13.18
CA LEU A 38 -6.48 12.55 14.51
C LEU A 38 -5.36 12.13 15.48
N GLY A 39 -4.38 11.35 15.00
CA GLY A 39 -3.28 10.87 15.83
C GLY A 39 -2.37 12.00 16.35
N GLU A 40 -2.01 12.96 15.50
CA GLU A 40 -1.14 14.07 15.90
C GLU A 40 -1.88 15.20 16.63
N GLY A 41 -3.06 15.58 16.16
CA GLY A 41 -3.77 16.76 16.70
C GLY A 41 -4.48 16.51 18.02
N LEU A 42 -5.11 15.36 18.18
CA LEU A 42 -5.88 15.04 19.40
C LEU A 42 -5.00 14.55 20.55
N ASN A 43 -3.94 13.85 20.28
CA ASN A 43 -3.14 13.19 21.30
C ASN A 43 -2.29 14.21 22.10
N GLN A 44 -1.60 15.12 21.43
CA GLN A 44 -0.70 16.04 22.13
C GLN A 44 -1.41 17.19 22.85
N ALA A 45 -2.44 17.76 22.23
CA ALA A 45 -3.14 18.90 22.83
C ALA A 45 -4.11 18.47 23.94
N PHE A 46 -4.87 17.39 23.73
CA PHE A 46 -5.94 16.98 24.64
C PHE A 46 -5.41 16.29 25.90
N ILE A 47 -4.44 15.38 25.74
CA ILE A 47 -3.91 14.61 26.90
C ILE A 47 -3.00 15.50 27.75
N LYS A 48 -2.08 16.24 27.14
CA LYS A 48 -1.23 17.19 27.88
C LYS A 48 -2.06 18.24 28.60
N ARG A 49 -3.10 18.75 27.96
CA ARG A 49 -4.00 19.72 28.56
C ARG A 49 -4.76 19.13 29.76
N ASN A 50 -5.36 17.95 29.61
CA ASN A 50 -6.10 17.31 30.68
C ASN A 50 -5.21 16.92 31.87
N ILE A 51 -4.00 16.41 31.60
CA ILE A 51 -3.02 16.12 32.68
C ILE A 51 -2.62 17.41 33.38
N PHE A 52 -2.36 18.50 32.66
CA PHE A 52 -1.96 19.77 33.24
C PHE A 52 -3.09 20.41 34.07
N GLU A 53 -4.31 20.46 33.51
CA GLU A 53 -5.50 20.98 34.24
C GLU A 53 -5.74 20.16 35.53
N LYS A 54 -5.53 18.83 35.48
CA LYS A 54 -5.70 17.97 36.64
C LYS A 54 -4.58 18.15 37.69
N LEU A 55 -3.34 18.30 37.24
CA LEU A 55 -2.22 18.63 38.14
C LEU A 55 -2.42 19.98 38.83
N GLU A 56 -2.97 20.97 38.13
CA GLU A 56 -3.24 22.29 38.71
C GLU A 56 -4.45 22.29 39.67
N SER A 57 -5.48 21.46 39.41
CA SER A 57 -6.68 21.41 40.25
C SER A 57 -6.54 20.54 41.48
N ASP A 58 -5.84 19.40 41.38
CA ASP A 58 -5.89 18.33 42.37
C ASP A 58 -4.55 18.08 43.09
N HIS A 59 -3.60 19.03 43.01
CA HIS A 59 -2.32 18.89 43.71
C HIS A 59 -2.44 19.16 45.22
N ILE A 60 -1.68 18.39 45.99
CA ILE A 60 -1.55 18.56 47.44
C ILE A 60 -0.50 19.63 47.75
N SER A 61 0.61 19.63 47.02
CA SER A 61 1.68 20.63 47.16
C SER A 61 2.47 20.73 45.84
N ILE A 62 3.07 21.91 45.61
CA ILE A 62 3.98 22.19 44.52
C ILE A 62 5.34 22.53 45.09
N GLU A 63 6.39 21.88 44.64
CA GLU A 63 7.78 22.22 44.92
C GLU A 63 8.46 22.65 43.59
N GLU A 64 9.33 23.63 43.67
CA GLU A 64 10.11 24.06 42.49
C GLU A 64 11.59 23.72 42.75
N ILE A 65 12.14 22.82 41.89
CA ILE A 65 13.53 22.39 41.97
C ILE A 65 14.17 22.59 40.58
N ASP A 66 15.23 23.37 40.52
CA ASP A 66 15.96 23.68 39.28
C ASP A 66 15.07 24.21 38.13
N GLY A 67 14.06 25.02 38.45
CA GLY A 67 13.12 25.58 37.46
C GLY A 67 12.02 24.61 37.01
N CYS A 68 11.98 23.41 37.59
CA CYS A 68 10.93 22.41 37.32
C CYS A 68 9.92 22.38 38.48
N LYS A 69 8.63 22.44 38.13
CA LYS A 69 7.55 22.27 39.11
C LYS A 69 7.30 20.78 39.35
N ILE A 70 7.38 20.38 40.61
CA ILE A 70 7.08 19.03 41.08
C ILE A 70 5.74 19.07 41.81
N TYR A 71 4.77 18.37 41.25
CA TYR A 71 3.42 18.27 41.84
C TYR A 71 3.32 17.01 42.68
N ARG A 72 2.92 17.18 43.96
CA ARG A 72 2.50 16.06 44.81
C ARG A 72 0.99 15.94 44.71
N VAL A 73 0.50 14.78 44.31
CA VAL A 73 -0.93 14.50 44.08
C VAL A 73 -1.39 13.34 44.94
N SER A 74 -2.70 13.17 45.07
CA SER A 74 -3.28 11.99 45.74
C SER A 74 -3.01 10.71 44.91
N GLU A 75 -3.10 9.55 45.57
CA GLU A 75 -2.94 8.24 44.90
C GLU A 75 -3.96 8.07 43.76
N GLU A 76 -5.22 8.50 43.97
CA GLU A 76 -6.28 8.48 42.97
C GLU A 76 -5.95 9.33 41.75
N THR A 77 -5.46 10.56 41.95
CA THR A 77 -5.03 11.46 40.88
C THR A 77 -3.82 10.90 40.12
N ALA A 78 -2.87 10.31 40.83
CA ALA A 78 -1.69 9.66 40.24
C ALA A 78 -2.09 8.48 39.34
N GLU A 79 -3.05 7.64 39.78
CA GLU A 79 -3.57 6.55 38.95
C GLU A 79 -4.31 7.03 37.70
N GLU A 80 -5.10 8.10 37.78
CA GLU A 80 -5.79 8.66 36.63
C GLU A 80 -4.82 9.27 35.59
N ILE A 81 -3.76 9.96 36.09
CA ILE A 81 -2.69 10.49 35.22
C ILE A 81 -1.97 9.33 34.55
N SER A 82 -1.60 8.28 35.29
CA SER A 82 -0.93 7.11 34.78
C SER A 82 -1.77 6.40 33.69
N ARG A 83 -3.07 6.22 33.92
CA ARG A 83 -4.00 5.65 32.93
C ARG A 83 -4.12 6.53 31.67
N SER A 84 -4.06 7.86 31.81
CA SER A 84 -4.09 8.80 30.67
C SER A 84 -2.81 8.74 29.84
N ASP A 85 -1.65 8.62 30.51
CA ASP A 85 -0.35 8.47 29.85
C ASP A 85 -0.23 7.13 29.13
N GLU A 86 -0.71 6.04 29.76
CA GLU A 86 -0.77 4.72 29.11
C GLU A 86 -1.66 4.71 27.86
N ARG A 87 -2.83 5.36 27.89
CA ARG A 87 -3.69 5.53 26.72
C ARG A 87 -3.01 6.34 25.62
N SER A 88 -2.27 7.41 26.00
CA SER A 88 -1.49 8.21 25.07
C SER A 88 -0.43 7.37 24.36
N SER A 89 0.31 6.56 25.11
CA SER A 89 1.34 5.67 24.58
C SER A 89 0.77 4.61 23.64
N ILE A 90 -0.41 4.05 23.94
CA ILE A 90 -1.10 3.10 23.07
C ILE A 90 -1.54 3.77 21.75
N LEU A 91 -2.06 5.00 21.81
CA LEU A 91 -2.48 5.74 20.62
C LEU A 91 -1.27 6.11 19.72
N GLU A 92 -0.16 6.53 20.33
CA GLU A 92 1.08 6.82 19.61
C GLU A 92 1.65 5.57 18.91
N LEU A 93 1.71 4.44 19.65
CA LEU A 93 2.13 3.15 19.09
C LEU A 93 1.21 2.67 17.96
N SER A 94 -0.09 2.93 18.10
CA SER A 94 -1.08 2.60 17.06
C SER A 94 -0.87 3.43 15.79
N GLY A 95 -0.58 4.73 15.93
CA GLY A 95 -0.25 5.62 14.81
C GLY A 95 1.00 5.16 14.05
N GLU A 96 2.06 4.81 14.79
CA GLU A 96 3.30 4.29 14.20
C GLU A 96 3.12 2.98 13.40
N LYS A 97 2.14 2.14 13.76
CA LYS A 97 1.92 0.84 13.12
C LYS A 97 0.80 0.85 12.07
N ILE A 98 -0.27 1.59 12.34
CA ILE A 98 -1.45 1.59 11.45
C ILE A 98 -1.13 2.26 10.11
N ALA A 99 -0.47 3.41 10.11
CA ALA A 99 -0.15 4.13 8.89
C ALA A 99 0.73 3.32 7.91
N PRO A 100 1.85 2.69 8.36
CA PRO A 100 2.62 1.79 7.52
C PRO A 100 1.82 0.58 7.02
N SER A 101 0.94 0.01 7.87
CA SER A 101 0.12 -1.14 7.49
C SER A 101 -0.89 -0.80 6.39
N ILE A 102 -1.56 0.36 6.49
CA ILE A 102 -2.47 0.84 5.46
C ILE A 102 -1.69 1.11 4.16
N PHE A 103 -0.53 1.77 4.24
CA PHE A 103 0.31 2.02 3.09
C PHE A 103 0.72 0.72 2.39
N MET A 104 1.17 -0.29 3.14
CA MET A 104 1.50 -1.62 2.61
C MET A 104 0.29 -2.29 1.95
N GLY A 105 -0.90 -2.19 2.57
CA GLY A 105 -2.15 -2.71 2.01
C GLY A 105 -2.55 -2.04 0.71
N MET A 106 -2.35 -0.72 0.58
CA MET A 106 -2.60 0.01 -0.67
C MET A 106 -1.69 -0.48 -1.80
N ILE A 107 -0.39 -0.65 -1.53
CA ILE A 107 0.56 -1.14 -2.52
C ILE A 107 0.22 -2.58 -2.93
N ALA A 108 -0.06 -3.47 -1.98
CA ALA A 108 -0.45 -4.85 -2.28
C ALA A 108 -1.73 -4.92 -3.15
N SER A 109 -2.69 -4.04 -2.91
CA SER A 109 -3.90 -3.94 -3.72
C SER A 109 -3.63 -3.42 -5.13
N PHE A 110 -2.69 -2.49 -5.27
CA PHE A 110 -2.21 -2.02 -6.57
C PHE A 110 -1.49 -3.14 -7.33
N ASP A 111 -0.61 -3.89 -6.68
CA ASP A 111 0.11 -5.03 -7.28
C ASP A 111 -0.89 -6.08 -7.81
N ALA A 112 -1.90 -6.43 -7.01
CA ALA A 112 -2.95 -7.35 -7.42
C ALA A 112 -3.75 -6.82 -8.62
N LEU A 113 -4.09 -5.51 -8.62
CA LEU A 113 -4.79 -4.86 -9.73
C LEU A 113 -4.00 -4.95 -11.03
N ILE A 114 -2.71 -4.63 -11.01
CA ILE A 114 -1.88 -4.65 -12.24
C ILE A 114 -1.81 -6.06 -12.80
N VAL A 115 -1.66 -7.09 -11.96
CA VAL A 115 -1.68 -8.50 -12.39
C VAL A 115 -3.02 -8.86 -13.02
N ASP A 116 -4.15 -8.45 -12.41
CA ASP A 116 -5.49 -8.72 -12.94
C ASP A 116 -5.71 -8.02 -14.30
N VAL A 117 -5.31 -6.75 -14.42
CA VAL A 117 -5.39 -5.99 -15.68
C VAL A 117 -4.58 -6.66 -16.77
N VAL A 118 -3.32 -7.02 -16.50
CA VAL A 118 -2.45 -7.69 -17.48
C VAL A 118 -3.03 -9.03 -17.88
N GLY A 119 -3.56 -9.81 -16.92
CA GLY A 119 -4.22 -11.08 -17.20
C GLY A 119 -5.44 -10.93 -18.12
N LYS A 120 -6.25 -9.90 -17.92
CA LYS A 120 -7.39 -9.58 -18.80
C LYS A 120 -6.93 -9.16 -20.19
N LEU A 121 -5.90 -8.32 -20.27
CA LEU A 121 -5.33 -7.88 -21.55
C LEU A 121 -4.74 -9.05 -22.37
N ILE A 122 -4.06 -9.99 -21.72
CA ILE A 122 -3.54 -11.20 -22.38
C ILE A 122 -4.68 -12.06 -22.94
N ARG A 123 -5.78 -12.23 -22.19
CA ARG A 123 -6.94 -13.00 -22.66
C ARG A 123 -7.69 -12.32 -23.80
N LEU A 124 -7.72 -10.98 -23.83
CA LEU A 124 -8.36 -10.21 -24.90
C LEU A 124 -7.61 -10.33 -26.22
N ASP A 125 -6.28 -10.37 -26.20
CA ASP A 125 -5.47 -10.47 -27.42
C ASP A 125 -4.23 -11.35 -27.16
N PRO A 126 -4.40 -12.68 -27.13
CA PRO A 126 -3.29 -13.61 -26.92
C PRO A 126 -2.20 -13.51 -27.98
N THR A 127 -2.52 -13.02 -29.18
CA THR A 127 -1.57 -12.94 -30.31
C THR A 127 -0.47 -11.90 -30.07
N ARG A 128 -0.77 -10.81 -29.38
CA ARG A 128 0.24 -9.81 -28.97
C ARG A 128 1.24 -10.36 -27.98
N TYR A 129 0.85 -11.45 -27.32
CA TYR A 129 1.62 -12.08 -26.28
C TYR A 129 2.52 -13.22 -26.79
N SER A 130 2.24 -13.75 -27.97
CA SER A 130 3.03 -14.83 -28.56
C SER A 130 4.45 -14.34 -28.85
N SER A 131 5.44 -14.77 -28.06
CA SER A 131 6.85 -14.61 -28.40
C SER A 131 7.39 -15.94 -28.89
N ALA A 132 8.08 -15.91 -30.01
CA ALA A 132 8.74 -17.09 -30.58
C ALA A 132 9.76 -17.75 -29.63
N ASP A 133 10.15 -17.04 -28.57
CA ASP A 133 11.16 -17.48 -27.60
C ASP A 133 10.59 -18.32 -26.44
N LYS A 134 9.27 -18.55 -26.39
CA LYS A 134 8.63 -19.30 -25.31
C LYS A 134 8.21 -20.67 -25.78
N ALA A 135 8.94 -21.68 -25.32
CA ALA A 135 8.59 -23.09 -25.54
C ALA A 135 7.77 -23.62 -24.36
N ILE A 136 6.69 -24.34 -24.64
CA ILE A 136 5.94 -25.09 -23.64
C ILE A 136 6.63 -26.45 -23.49
N PRO A 137 6.99 -26.89 -22.28
CA PRO A 137 7.56 -28.21 -22.05
C PRO A 137 6.62 -29.32 -22.56
N VAL A 138 7.19 -30.31 -23.24
CA VAL A 138 6.42 -31.42 -23.81
C VAL A 138 5.57 -32.12 -22.73
N GLU A 139 6.09 -32.23 -21.51
CA GLU A 139 5.38 -32.83 -20.38
C GLU A 139 4.08 -32.08 -20.05
N GLN A 140 4.09 -30.74 -20.10
CA GLN A 140 2.87 -29.95 -19.91
C GLN A 140 1.86 -30.16 -21.03
N ILE A 141 2.33 -30.31 -22.27
CA ILE A 141 1.45 -30.58 -23.43
C ILE A 141 0.80 -31.97 -23.28
N LEU A 142 1.57 -32.98 -22.83
CA LEU A 142 1.08 -34.35 -22.67
C LEU A 142 0.18 -34.55 -21.45
N SER A 143 0.31 -33.70 -20.42
CA SER A 143 -0.49 -33.76 -19.21
C SER A 143 -1.78 -32.94 -19.26
N ALA A 144 -1.89 -32.00 -20.19
CA ALA A 144 -3.07 -31.16 -20.33
C ALA A 144 -4.26 -31.94 -20.89
N SER A 145 -5.43 -31.79 -20.30
CA SER A 145 -6.66 -32.44 -20.76
C SER A 145 -7.30 -31.71 -21.95
N SER A 146 -6.92 -30.46 -22.16
CA SER A 146 -7.38 -29.62 -23.28
C SER A 146 -6.39 -28.53 -23.63
N ILE A 147 -6.53 -27.95 -24.83
CA ILE A 147 -5.76 -26.77 -25.26
C ILE A 147 -6.08 -25.57 -24.35
N ASP A 148 -7.32 -25.42 -23.92
CA ASP A 148 -7.74 -24.32 -23.05
C ASP A 148 -7.05 -24.41 -21.69
N GLU A 149 -6.94 -25.58 -21.10
CA GLU A 149 -6.21 -25.80 -19.84
C GLU A 149 -4.73 -25.42 -20.01
N LEU A 150 -4.12 -25.82 -21.11
CA LEU A 150 -2.73 -25.49 -21.40
C LEU A 150 -2.52 -23.97 -21.52
N VAL A 151 -3.43 -23.29 -22.20
CA VAL A 151 -3.39 -21.82 -22.37
C VAL A 151 -3.58 -21.14 -21.00
N GLN A 152 -4.52 -21.60 -20.18
CA GLN A 152 -4.73 -21.03 -18.85
C GLN A 152 -3.53 -21.23 -17.91
N SER A 153 -2.92 -22.42 -17.95
CA SER A 153 -1.69 -22.71 -17.19
C SER A 153 -0.54 -21.80 -17.63
N PHE A 154 -0.37 -21.63 -18.93
CA PHE A 154 0.65 -20.73 -19.50
C PHE A 154 0.44 -19.28 -19.05
N ILE A 155 -0.79 -18.78 -19.11
CA ILE A 155 -1.14 -17.43 -18.63
C ILE A 155 -0.86 -17.30 -17.14
N ALA A 156 -1.22 -18.30 -16.34
CA ALA A 156 -0.98 -18.27 -14.89
C ALA A 156 0.52 -18.20 -14.54
N ASP A 157 1.35 -19.01 -15.20
CA ASP A 157 2.81 -19.00 -15.03
C ASP A 157 3.43 -17.65 -15.41
N GLU A 158 2.91 -17.05 -16.45
CA GLU A 158 3.41 -15.75 -16.91
C GLU A 158 3.01 -14.61 -15.96
N LEU A 159 1.77 -14.60 -15.49
CA LEU A 159 1.31 -13.65 -14.49
C LEU A 159 2.06 -13.83 -13.16
N TYR A 160 2.39 -15.05 -12.80
CA TYR A 160 3.22 -15.32 -11.63
C TYR A 160 4.62 -14.73 -11.78
N ARG A 161 5.29 -14.93 -12.92
CA ARG A 161 6.59 -14.30 -13.20
C ARG A 161 6.49 -12.78 -13.22
N PHE A 162 5.52 -12.25 -13.93
CA PHE A 162 5.24 -10.81 -13.98
C PHE A 162 5.06 -10.20 -12.59
N SER A 163 4.32 -10.86 -11.70
CA SER A 163 4.04 -10.37 -10.35
C SER A 163 5.28 -10.26 -9.45
N ARG A 164 6.36 -10.97 -9.79
CA ARG A 164 7.62 -10.98 -9.02
C ARG A 164 8.67 -9.99 -9.53
N GLU A 165 8.42 -9.38 -10.66
CA GLU A 165 9.31 -8.40 -11.25
C GLU A 165 9.19 -7.02 -10.57
N SER A 166 10.22 -6.18 -10.70
CA SER A 166 10.14 -4.80 -10.28
C SER A 166 9.11 -4.02 -11.10
N HIS A 167 8.55 -2.96 -10.54
CA HIS A 167 7.56 -2.12 -11.25
C HIS A 167 8.11 -1.47 -12.52
N GLU A 168 9.42 -1.24 -12.61
CA GLU A 168 10.08 -0.80 -13.83
C GLU A 168 10.01 -1.89 -14.92
N VAL A 169 10.33 -3.14 -14.57
CA VAL A 169 10.26 -4.29 -15.47
C VAL A 169 8.83 -4.58 -15.85
N GLN A 170 7.89 -4.54 -14.89
CA GLN A 170 6.46 -4.70 -15.15
C GLN A 170 5.94 -3.65 -16.13
N THR A 171 6.33 -2.39 -15.95
CA THR A 171 5.92 -1.31 -16.85
C THR A 171 6.54 -1.47 -18.23
N ALA A 172 7.83 -1.80 -18.32
CA ALA A 172 8.47 -2.08 -19.60
C ALA A 172 7.80 -3.25 -20.35
N TYR A 173 7.36 -4.27 -19.60
CA TYR A 173 6.59 -5.38 -20.13
C TYR A 173 5.26 -4.91 -20.74
N ILE A 174 4.48 -4.11 -19.99
CA ILE A 174 3.20 -3.57 -20.44
C ILE A 174 3.41 -2.70 -21.70
N GLU A 175 4.41 -1.82 -21.69
CA GLU A 175 4.72 -0.96 -22.82
C GLU A 175 5.08 -1.77 -24.09
N LYS A 176 5.87 -2.82 -23.92
CA LYS A 176 6.32 -3.69 -25.02
C LYS A 176 5.16 -4.49 -25.63
N HIS A 177 4.34 -5.13 -24.80
CA HIS A 177 3.33 -6.07 -25.29
C HIS A 177 2.02 -5.40 -25.70
N PHE A 178 1.67 -4.28 -25.06
CA PHE A 178 0.38 -3.60 -25.32
C PHE A 178 0.53 -2.28 -26.07
N SER A 179 1.75 -1.92 -26.50
CA SER A 179 2.03 -0.68 -27.24
C SER A 179 1.56 0.60 -26.51
N ILE A 180 1.60 0.57 -25.17
CA ILE A 180 1.22 1.68 -24.30
C ILE A 180 2.52 2.38 -23.86
N LYS A 181 2.59 3.70 -23.95
CA LYS A 181 3.76 4.49 -23.56
C LYS A 181 3.51 5.15 -22.18
N ILE A 182 3.66 4.40 -21.11
CA ILE A 182 3.37 4.86 -19.75
C ILE A 182 4.44 5.85 -19.30
N ARG A 183 5.71 5.46 -19.34
CA ARG A 183 6.85 6.25 -18.83
C ARG A 183 7.02 7.57 -19.59
N GLU A 184 6.79 7.57 -20.89
CA GLU A 184 6.88 8.77 -21.72
C GLU A 184 5.75 9.76 -21.43
N LYS A 185 4.52 9.24 -21.26
CA LYS A 185 3.32 10.08 -21.13
C LYS A 185 3.01 10.51 -19.70
N TRP A 186 3.47 9.77 -18.71
CA TRP A 186 3.16 10.05 -17.32
C TRP A 186 4.29 10.82 -16.63
N LYS A 187 4.13 12.14 -16.53
CA LYS A 187 5.14 13.05 -15.94
C LYS A 187 5.50 12.73 -14.49
N ARG A 188 4.64 12.02 -13.75
CA ARG A 188 4.86 11.63 -12.35
C ARG A 188 5.44 10.21 -12.22
N TRP A 189 6.03 9.70 -13.27
CA TRP A 189 6.68 8.39 -13.24
C TRP A 189 7.77 8.27 -12.15
N PRO A 190 8.67 9.27 -11.94
CA PRO A 190 9.64 9.22 -10.85
C PRO A 190 8.99 9.10 -9.47
N ASP A 191 7.93 9.89 -9.21
CA ASP A 191 7.19 9.82 -7.94
C ASP A 191 6.58 8.42 -7.71
N PHE A 192 6.11 7.80 -8.78
CA PHE A 192 5.56 6.45 -8.73
C PHE A 192 6.62 5.43 -8.30
N ILE A 193 7.81 5.44 -8.89
CA ILE A 193 8.92 4.57 -8.51
C ILE A 193 9.34 4.82 -7.06
N GLU A 194 9.42 6.09 -6.64
CA GLU A 194 9.74 6.45 -5.26
C GLU A 194 8.77 5.83 -4.25
N VAL A 195 7.47 5.79 -4.53
CA VAL A 195 6.46 5.17 -3.66
C VAL A 195 6.80 3.69 -3.40
N PHE A 196 7.22 2.94 -4.42
CA PHE A 196 7.56 1.53 -4.25
C PHE A 196 8.90 1.33 -3.53
N GLU A 197 9.88 2.20 -3.74
CA GLU A 197 11.11 2.14 -2.96
C GLU A 197 10.88 2.49 -1.49
N ARG A 198 9.98 3.45 -1.17
CA ARG A 198 9.51 3.69 0.20
C ARG A 198 8.82 2.47 0.81
N ARG A 199 7.98 1.80 0.03
CA ARG A 199 7.34 0.55 0.46
C ARG A 199 8.38 -0.50 0.84
N ASN A 200 9.45 -0.64 0.06
CA ASN A 200 10.52 -1.59 0.36
C ASN A 200 11.21 -1.25 1.69
N LEU A 201 11.50 0.02 1.96
CA LEU A 201 12.05 0.46 3.26
C LEU A 201 11.11 0.09 4.42
N VAL A 202 9.83 0.37 4.28
CA VAL A 202 8.81 0.04 5.29
C VAL A 202 8.71 -1.48 5.51
N ALA A 203 8.71 -2.27 4.44
CA ALA A 203 8.62 -3.73 4.50
C ALA A 203 9.82 -4.37 5.22
N HIS A 204 11.01 -3.77 5.09
CA HIS A 204 12.23 -4.23 5.75
C HIS A 204 12.45 -3.60 7.13
N GLY A 205 11.52 -2.77 7.61
CA GLY A 205 11.64 -2.08 8.90
C GLY A 205 12.76 -1.03 8.92
N GLU A 206 13.23 -0.61 7.77
CA GLU A 206 14.25 0.43 7.66
C GLU A 206 13.64 1.80 7.95
N ARG A 207 14.18 2.50 8.96
CA ARG A 207 13.74 3.86 9.32
C ARG A 207 14.55 4.96 8.63
N LYS A 208 15.57 4.60 7.85
CA LYS A 208 16.44 5.53 7.14
C LYS A 208 16.56 5.13 5.68
N PHE A 209 16.79 6.09 4.82
CA PHE A 209 17.08 5.86 3.42
C PHE A 209 18.40 5.07 3.29
N ASN A 210 18.35 3.97 2.56
CA ASN A 210 19.52 3.18 2.23
C ASN A 210 20.13 3.61 0.88
N ASN A 211 21.31 3.09 0.58
CA ASN A 211 22.03 3.47 -0.65
C ASN A 211 21.24 3.13 -1.93
N ARG A 212 20.44 2.06 -1.89
CA ARG A 212 19.58 1.69 -3.02
C ARG A 212 18.51 2.76 -3.27
N TYR A 213 17.81 3.18 -2.22
CA TYR A 213 16.81 4.24 -2.33
C TYR A 213 17.40 5.52 -2.93
N VAL A 214 18.56 5.97 -2.40
CA VAL A 214 19.24 7.18 -2.87
C VAL A 214 19.72 7.07 -4.32
N SER A 215 20.02 5.85 -4.81
CA SER A 215 20.46 5.65 -6.19
C SER A 215 19.35 5.63 -7.22
N ILE A 216 18.08 5.37 -6.79
CA ILE A 216 16.92 5.25 -7.66
C ILE A 216 16.07 6.53 -7.65
N CYS A 217 15.97 7.19 -6.50
CA CYS A 217 15.21 8.42 -6.28
C CYS A 217 16.11 9.64 -6.20
#